data_1abc4c06bf10323f8f6657d924062509
#
_entry.id   1abc4c06bf10323f8f6657d924062509
#
_cell.length_a   1.000
_cell.length_b   1.000
_cell.length_c   1.000
_cell.angle_alpha   90.00
_cell.angle_beta   90.00
_cell.angle_gamma   90.00
#
_symmetry.space_group_name_H-M   'P 1'
#
loop_
_entity.id
_entity.type
_entity.pdbx_description
1 polymer ?
#
loop_
_entity_poly.entity_id
_entity_poly.type
_entity_poly.pdbx_seq_one_letter_code
_entity_poly.pdbx_strand_id
1 'polypeptide(L)'
;MRILVGGKHIEIHGPADITKESTDAIVNAANSSLLGGGGVDGAIHRAGGPAILDECRAIVSKIGRLAAGNAVITTGGNLAAKHVIHTVGPVFRDGNHRENEILASCHYESIRVADEHGLTSLSFPAISTGAYGYPVYEAAPVALASTAEALTNAKHVTHCRFILFDIATVRAFERAAQKLSSTNSSPLIPSFQIDPDSEKASP
;
A
#
# COMPACT_ATOMS: atom_id res chain seq x y z
N MET A 1 -13.37 -0.11 8.26
CA MET A 1 -13.81 1.25 7.81
C MET A 1 -13.69 1.33 6.30
N ARG A 2 -14.68 1.89 5.61
CA ARG A 2 -14.65 2.06 4.14
C ARG A 2 -14.71 3.54 3.78
N ILE A 3 -13.97 3.94 2.77
CA ILE A 3 -13.85 5.32 2.30
C ILE A 3 -14.19 5.35 0.82
N LEU A 4 -15.08 6.24 0.42
CA LEU A 4 -15.50 6.45 -0.97
C LEU A 4 -14.65 7.55 -1.59
N VAL A 5 -14.17 7.33 -2.81
CA VAL A 5 -13.31 8.24 -3.57
C VAL A 5 -13.74 8.20 -5.04
N GLY A 6 -14.48 9.18 -5.52
CA GLY A 6 -14.82 9.31 -6.95
C GLY A 6 -15.49 8.07 -7.57
N GLY A 7 -16.39 7.39 -6.84
CA GLY A 7 -17.04 6.14 -7.28
C GLY A 7 -16.20 4.87 -7.07
N LYS A 8 -14.99 5.00 -6.53
CA LYS A 8 -14.08 3.92 -6.12
C LYS A 8 -13.99 3.89 -4.61
N HIS A 9 -13.26 2.93 -4.03
CA HIS A 9 -13.19 2.85 -2.56
C HIS A 9 -11.86 2.37 -2.02
N ILE A 10 -11.57 2.81 -0.79
CA ILE A 10 -10.46 2.36 0.03
C ILE A 10 -11.06 1.70 1.28
N GLU A 11 -10.51 0.56 1.69
CA GLU A 11 -10.86 -0.11 2.94
C GLU A 11 -9.69 -0.10 3.91
N ILE A 12 -9.96 0.13 5.20
CA ILE A 12 -9.03 -0.07 6.30
C ILE A 12 -9.48 -1.32 7.03
N HIS A 13 -8.62 -2.34 7.08
CA HIS A 13 -8.91 -3.64 7.65
C HIS A 13 -7.74 -4.13 8.51
N GLY A 14 -8.06 -4.74 9.64
CA GLY A 14 -7.08 -5.33 10.55
C GLY A 14 -7.62 -5.46 11.98
N PRO A 15 -6.86 -6.09 12.88
CA PRO A 15 -5.58 -6.77 12.64
C PRO A 15 -5.70 -7.93 11.66
N ALA A 16 -4.82 -7.98 10.63
CA ALA A 16 -4.88 -9.02 9.61
C ALA A 16 -3.51 -9.28 8.95
N ASP A 17 -3.41 -10.43 8.28
CA ASP A 17 -2.21 -10.87 7.56
C ASP A 17 -2.41 -10.67 6.05
N ILE A 18 -1.64 -9.76 5.45
CA ILE A 18 -1.72 -9.42 4.02
C ILE A 18 -1.43 -10.62 3.11
N THR A 19 -0.70 -11.63 3.59
CA THR A 19 -0.41 -12.85 2.80
C THR A 19 -1.64 -13.72 2.55
N LYS A 20 -2.76 -13.42 3.21
CA LYS A 20 -4.06 -14.10 3.06
C LYS A 20 -5.02 -13.37 2.13
N GLU A 21 -4.64 -12.20 1.65
CA GLU A 21 -5.46 -11.40 0.75
C GLU A 21 -5.57 -12.03 -0.63
N SER A 22 -6.76 -11.88 -1.23
CA SER A 22 -7.11 -12.40 -2.56
C SER A 22 -7.38 -11.28 -3.58
N THR A 23 -6.98 -10.06 -3.30
CA THR A 23 -6.96 -8.97 -4.29
C THR A 23 -6.06 -9.34 -5.47
N ASP A 24 -6.22 -8.70 -6.63
CA ASP A 24 -5.40 -9.01 -7.80
C ASP A 24 -3.91 -8.91 -7.52
N ALA A 25 -3.50 -7.91 -6.70
CA ALA A 25 -2.14 -7.81 -6.19
C ALA A 25 -2.10 -7.44 -4.71
N ILE A 26 -1.07 -7.92 -4.01
CA ILE A 26 -0.65 -7.37 -2.71
C ILE A 26 0.62 -6.55 -2.88
N VAL A 27 0.73 -5.46 -2.12
CA VAL A 27 1.92 -4.60 -2.13
C VAL A 27 2.90 -5.07 -1.06
N ASN A 28 4.15 -5.20 -1.46
CA ASN A 28 5.27 -5.54 -0.59
C ASN A 28 6.09 -4.28 -0.26
N ALA A 29 6.29 -4.01 1.03
CA ALA A 29 7.25 -3.01 1.50
C ALA A 29 8.66 -3.62 1.45
N ALA A 30 9.24 -3.64 0.27
CA ALA A 30 10.52 -4.25 -0.04
C ALA A 30 11.70 -3.33 0.33
N ASN A 31 12.89 -3.90 0.39
CA ASN A 31 14.13 -3.14 0.33
C ASN A 31 14.61 -2.98 -1.13
N SER A 32 15.55 -2.08 -1.37
CA SER A 32 16.03 -1.74 -2.72
C SER A 32 16.75 -2.88 -3.45
N SER A 33 17.16 -3.96 -2.76
CA SER A 33 17.75 -5.14 -3.41
C SER A 33 16.71 -6.10 -3.96
N LEU A 34 15.45 -6.05 -3.50
CA LEU A 34 14.35 -6.98 -3.81
C LEU A 34 14.64 -8.45 -3.46
N LEU A 35 15.68 -8.72 -2.67
CA LEU A 35 16.12 -10.09 -2.36
C LEU A 35 15.52 -10.66 -1.08
N GLY A 36 14.41 -10.08 -0.63
CA GLY A 36 13.75 -10.45 0.61
C GLY A 36 14.37 -9.75 1.83
N GLY A 37 13.72 -9.90 2.97
CA GLY A 37 14.13 -9.27 4.23
C GLY A 37 13.29 -9.75 5.40
N GLY A 38 13.11 -8.87 6.39
CA GLY A 38 12.27 -9.10 7.55
C GLY A 38 10.85 -8.55 7.39
N GLY A 39 10.05 -8.65 8.45
CA GLY A 39 8.70 -8.09 8.49
C GLY A 39 7.78 -8.63 7.40
N VAL A 40 6.99 -7.73 6.80
CA VAL A 40 6.05 -8.08 5.73
C VAL A 40 6.74 -8.64 4.49
N ASP A 41 7.91 -8.11 4.12
CA ASP A 41 8.71 -8.60 3.00
C ASP A 41 9.07 -10.09 3.16
N GLY A 42 9.61 -10.45 4.31
CA GLY A 42 9.90 -11.85 4.63
C GLY A 42 8.66 -12.74 4.69
N ALA A 43 7.53 -12.23 5.18
CA ALA A 43 6.28 -12.99 5.23
C ALA A 43 5.75 -13.29 3.81
N ILE A 44 5.76 -12.30 2.92
CA ILE A 44 5.32 -12.42 1.52
C ILE A 44 6.22 -13.43 0.76
N HIS A 45 7.54 -13.31 0.88
CA HIS A 45 8.47 -14.24 0.22
C HIS A 45 8.29 -15.68 0.73
N ARG A 46 8.11 -15.88 2.04
CA ARG A 46 7.86 -17.24 2.59
C ARG A 46 6.55 -17.84 2.11
N ALA A 47 5.47 -17.04 2.10
CA ALA A 47 4.15 -17.52 1.69
C ALA A 47 4.05 -17.74 0.19
N GLY A 48 4.64 -16.86 -0.62
CA GLY A 48 4.59 -16.91 -2.08
C GLY A 48 5.59 -17.89 -2.72
N GLY A 49 6.60 -18.31 -1.95
CA GLY A 49 7.59 -19.27 -2.41
C GLY A 49 8.65 -18.69 -3.38
N PRO A 50 9.47 -19.57 -3.98
CA PRO A 50 10.68 -19.15 -4.69
C PRO A 50 10.44 -18.34 -5.96
N ALA A 51 9.30 -18.53 -6.63
CA ALA A 51 9.00 -17.86 -7.91
C ALA A 51 9.05 -16.32 -7.79
N ILE A 52 8.61 -15.76 -6.67
CA ILE A 52 8.68 -14.31 -6.41
C ILE A 52 10.14 -13.84 -6.41
N LEU A 53 11.02 -14.57 -5.68
CA LEU A 53 12.42 -14.22 -5.57
C LEU A 53 13.17 -14.36 -6.91
N ASP A 54 12.81 -15.36 -7.70
CA ASP A 54 13.43 -15.57 -9.02
C ASP A 54 13.09 -14.43 -9.99
N GLU A 55 11.84 -13.96 -10.00
CA GLU A 55 11.45 -12.77 -10.78
C GLU A 55 12.10 -11.49 -10.24
N CYS A 56 12.19 -11.32 -8.91
CA CYS A 56 12.91 -10.21 -8.31
C CYS A 56 14.38 -10.18 -8.76
N ARG A 57 15.07 -11.32 -8.78
CA ARG A 57 16.46 -11.45 -9.29
C ARG A 57 16.56 -11.05 -10.75
N ALA A 58 15.61 -11.49 -11.59
CA ALA A 58 15.56 -11.12 -13.00
C ALA A 58 15.36 -9.61 -13.19
N ILE A 59 14.53 -8.98 -12.37
CA ILE A 59 14.35 -7.52 -12.37
C ILE A 59 15.66 -6.82 -11.96
N VAL A 60 16.23 -7.19 -10.81
CA VAL A 60 17.46 -6.58 -10.27
C VAL A 60 18.63 -6.73 -11.23
N SER A 61 18.74 -7.86 -11.94
CA SER A 61 19.80 -8.04 -12.95
C SER A 61 19.77 -7.00 -14.09
N LYS A 62 18.59 -6.40 -14.33
CA LYS A 62 18.40 -5.36 -15.37
C LYS A 62 18.56 -3.94 -14.84
N ILE A 63 18.03 -3.68 -13.63
CA ILE A 63 17.96 -2.32 -13.09
C ILE A 63 19.00 -2.03 -11.98
N GLY A 64 19.71 -3.06 -11.50
CA GLY A 64 20.64 -2.99 -10.37
C GLY A 64 19.92 -2.93 -9.02
N ARG A 65 19.24 -1.85 -8.70
CA ARG A 65 18.50 -1.66 -7.45
C ARG A 65 17.21 -0.86 -7.72
N LEU A 66 16.15 -1.18 -7.01
CA LEU A 66 14.93 -0.38 -7.05
C LEU A 66 15.10 0.86 -6.16
N ALA A 67 14.93 2.04 -6.73
CA ALA A 67 15.02 3.29 -5.98
C ALA A 67 13.79 3.46 -5.05
N ALA A 68 14.01 4.17 -3.93
CA ALA A 68 12.91 4.52 -3.03
C ALA A 68 11.83 5.33 -3.74
N GLY A 69 10.57 5.03 -3.47
CA GLY A 69 9.40 5.62 -4.12
C GLY A 69 8.95 4.90 -5.39
N ASN A 70 9.78 4.02 -5.98
CA ASN A 70 9.42 3.28 -7.19
C ASN A 70 8.76 1.92 -6.86
N ALA A 71 8.10 1.34 -7.86
CA ALA A 71 7.46 0.03 -7.77
C ALA A 71 7.72 -0.85 -9.00
N VAL A 72 7.73 -2.16 -8.78
CA VAL A 72 7.81 -3.21 -9.81
C VAL A 72 6.85 -4.33 -9.48
N ILE A 73 6.44 -5.12 -10.46
CA ILE A 73 5.49 -6.22 -10.29
C ILE A 73 6.14 -7.58 -10.56
N THR A 74 5.75 -8.59 -9.80
CA THR A 74 6.09 -10.00 -10.00
C THR A 74 4.84 -10.88 -9.91
N THR A 75 5.01 -12.17 -10.19
CA THR A 75 4.02 -13.20 -9.84
C THR A 75 3.74 -13.21 -8.34
N GLY A 76 2.54 -13.64 -7.94
CA GLY A 76 2.19 -13.95 -6.54
C GLY A 76 2.71 -15.31 -6.07
N GLY A 77 3.21 -16.14 -6.97
CA GLY A 77 3.66 -17.50 -6.66
C GLY A 77 2.53 -18.33 -6.03
N ASN A 78 2.73 -18.80 -4.79
CA ASN A 78 1.76 -19.60 -4.04
C ASN A 78 0.73 -18.76 -3.24
N LEU A 79 0.76 -17.43 -3.34
CA LEU A 79 -0.23 -16.55 -2.71
C LEU A 79 -1.60 -16.68 -3.38
N ALA A 80 -2.67 -16.30 -2.67
CA ALA A 80 -3.99 -16.16 -3.28
C ALA A 80 -4.06 -14.96 -4.24
N ALA A 81 -3.33 -13.89 -3.96
CA ALA A 81 -3.14 -12.78 -4.89
C ALA A 81 -2.29 -13.22 -6.09
N LYS A 82 -2.69 -12.85 -7.30
CA LYS A 82 -2.00 -13.25 -8.54
C LYS A 82 -0.64 -12.59 -8.70
N HIS A 83 -0.48 -11.39 -8.11
CA HIS A 83 0.72 -10.57 -8.25
C HIS A 83 1.19 -10.02 -6.91
N VAL A 84 2.50 -9.71 -6.85
CA VAL A 84 3.09 -8.88 -5.80
C VAL A 84 3.67 -7.63 -6.46
N ILE A 85 3.29 -6.46 -5.95
CA ILE A 85 3.90 -5.19 -6.34
C ILE A 85 4.89 -4.81 -5.24
N HIS A 86 6.17 -4.80 -5.58
CA HIS A 86 7.25 -4.45 -4.67
C HIS A 86 7.54 -2.96 -4.77
N THR A 87 7.43 -2.23 -3.67
CA THR A 87 7.81 -0.82 -3.57
C THR A 87 8.78 -0.59 -2.43
N VAL A 88 9.67 0.38 -2.58
CA VAL A 88 10.69 0.70 -1.58
C VAL A 88 10.33 1.98 -0.88
N GLY A 89 9.87 1.88 0.37
CA GLY A 89 9.55 3.03 1.19
C GLY A 89 10.78 3.78 1.70
N PRO A 90 10.61 5.00 2.22
CA PRO A 90 11.69 5.76 2.83
C PRO A 90 12.09 5.18 4.19
N VAL A 91 13.39 5.25 4.51
CA VAL A 91 13.87 5.14 5.88
C VAL A 91 13.62 6.48 6.56
N PHE A 92 12.78 6.49 7.59
CA PHE A 92 12.44 7.72 8.30
C PHE A 92 13.63 8.20 9.15
N ARG A 93 13.90 9.49 9.11
CA ARG A 93 14.95 10.15 9.90
C ARG A 93 14.31 11.20 10.82
N ASP A 94 13.77 12.27 10.25
CA ASP A 94 13.19 13.38 11.00
C ASP A 94 12.06 14.09 10.23
N GLY A 95 11.63 13.58 9.07
CA GLY A 95 10.59 14.16 8.23
C GLY A 95 11.07 15.28 7.30
N ASN A 96 12.38 15.63 7.30
CA ASN A 96 12.94 16.74 6.52
C ASN A 96 13.70 16.28 5.26
N HIS A 97 13.72 14.96 4.98
CA HIS A 97 14.46 14.36 3.86
C HIS A 97 13.54 13.86 2.75
N ARG A 98 12.41 14.53 2.52
CA ARG A 98 11.38 14.19 1.53
C ARG A 98 10.71 12.83 1.79
N GLU A 99 10.70 12.37 3.03
CA GLU A 99 10.13 11.06 3.38
C GLU A 99 8.64 10.97 3.02
N ASN A 100 7.87 12.06 3.23
CA ASN A 100 6.45 12.12 2.86
C ASN A 100 6.27 11.96 1.34
N GLU A 101 7.10 12.64 0.53
CA GLU A 101 7.02 12.59 -0.93
C GLU A 101 7.37 11.18 -1.44
N ILE A 102 8.41 10.56 -0.86
CA ILE A 102 8.83 9.20 -1.21
C ILE A 102 7.74 8.19 -0.80
N LEU A 103 7.15 8.35 0.40
CA LEU A 103 6.06 7.49 0.85
C LEU A 103 4.82 7.64 -0.04
N ALA A 104 4.45 8.87 -0.39
CA ALA A 104 3.36 9.13 -1.35
C ALA A 104 3.63 8.46 -2.70
N SER A 105 4.87 8.60 -3.22
CA SER A 105 5.30 7.98 -4.47
C SER A 105 5.15 6.45 -4.45
N CYS A 106 5.40 5.79 -3.31
CA CYS A 106 5.17 4.33 -3.20
C CYS A 106 3.73 3.94 -3.51
N HIS A 107 2.75 4.72 -3.06
CA HIS A 107 1.34 4.44 -3.32
C HIS A 107 0.97 4.78 -4.76
N TYR A 108 1.41 5.93 -5.28
CA TYR A 108 1.19 6.31 -6.69
C TYR A 108 1.76 5.27 -7.65
N GLU A 109 3.03 4.91 -7.48
CA GLU A 109 3.70 3.96 -8.37
C GLU A 109 3.11 2.56 -8.27
N SER A 110 2.69 2.12 -7.07
CA SER A 110 2.02 0.83 -6.91
C SER A 110 0.69 0.78 -7.66
N ILE A 111 -0.13 1.84 -7.56
CA ILE A 111 -1.40 1.93 -8.27
C ILE A 111 -1.17 2.07 -9.77
N ARG A 112 -0.19 2.88 -10.20
CA ARG A 112 0.17 3.03 -11.61
C ARG A 112 0.58 1.69 -12.24
N VAL A 113 1.47 0.95 -11.58
CA VAL A 113 1.91 -0.38 -12.05
C VAL A 113 0.73 -1.36 -12.14
N ALA A 114 -0.16 -1.37 -11.14
CA ALA A 114 -1.36 -2.20 -11.18
C ALA A 114 -2.29 -1.81 -12.33
N ASP A 115 -2.52 -0.53 -12.53
CA ASP A 115 -3.42 0.01 -13.56
C ASP A 115 -2.89 -0.32 -14.98
N GLU A 116 -1.58 -0.20 -15.19
CA GLU A 116 -0.91 -0.59 -16.44
C GLU A 116 -1.04 -2.08 -16.76
N HIS A 117 -1.21 -2.93 -15.73
CA HIS A 117 -1.45 -4.37 -15.88
C HIS A 117 -2.94 -4.74 -15.89
N GLY A 118 -3.85 -3.74 -15.92
CA GLY A 118 -5.29 -3.97 -15.95
C GLY A 118 -5.85 -4.57 -14.67
N LEU A 119 -5.14 -4.45 -13.53
CA LEU A 119 -5.60 -4.96 -12.25
C LEU A 119 -6.67 -4.03 -11.67
N THR A 120 -7.60 -4.60 -10.90
CA THR A 120 -8.75 -3.86 -10.37
C THR A 120 -8.67 -3.62 -8.87
N SER A 121 -7.86 -4.42 -8.15
CA SER A 121 -7.80 -4.40 -6.70
C SER A 121 -6.39 -4.61 -6.15
N LEU A 122 -6.02 -3.84 -5.10
CA LEU A 122 -4.74 -3.92 -4.41
C LEU A 122 -4.92 -3.97 -2.90
N SER A 123 -4.05 -4.71 -2.21
CA SER A 123 -3.91 -4.64 -0.75
C SER A 123 -2.55 -4.08 -0.36
N PHE A 124 -2.52 -3.06 0.49
CA PHE A 124 -1.33 -2.36 0.98
C PHE A 124 -1.03 -2.70 2.44
N PRO A 125 0.22 -2.89 2.84
CA PRO A 125 0.64 -2.82 4.23
C PRO A 125 0.85 -1.35 4.65
N ALA A 126 1.13 -1.10 5.94
CA ALA A 126 1.63 0.20 6.40
C ALA A 126 3.11 0.37 6.03
N ILE A 127 3.37 0.90 4.83
CA ILE A 127 4.72 1.05 4.26
C ILE A 127 5.60 1.90 5.18
N SER A 128 6.85 1.47 5.41
CA SER A 128 7.89 2.12 6.22
C SER A 128 7.64 2.19 7.72
N THR A 129 6.48 1.78 8.25
CA THR A 129 6.17 1.94 9.68
C THR A 129 6.80 0.86 10.59
N GLY A 130 7.40 -0.16 10.02
CA GLY A 130 8.16 -1.19 10.74
C GLY A 130 9.64 -0.82 10.90
N ALA A 131 10.55 -1.65 10.34
CA ALA A 131 12.00 -1.49 10.46
C ALA A 131 12.54 -0.14 9.95
N TYR A 132 11.81 0.55 9.05
CA TYR A 132 12.19 1.87 8.54
C TYR A 132 11.76 3.02 9.44
N GLY A 133 11.06 2.74 10.55
CA GLY A 133 10.83 3.65 11.66
C GLY A 133 9.92 4.84 11.38
N TYR A 134 9.16 4.84 10.28
CA TYR A 134 8.23 5.95 10.00
C TYR A 134 7.11 5.95 11.04
N PRO A 135 6.89 7.06 11.79
CA PRO A 135 5.82 7.14 12.75
C PRO A 135 4.46 6.91 12.11
N VAL A 136 3.71 5.91 12.59
CA VAL A 136 2.46 5.50 11.93
C VAL A 136 1.44 6.63 11.82
N TYR A 137 1.38 7.54 12.81
CA TYR A 137 0.46 8.69 12.80
C TYR A 137 0.83 9.76 11.76
N GLU A 138 2.08 9.79 11.30
CA GLU A 138 2.55 10.64 10.23
C GLU A 138 2.42 9.94 8.86
N ALA A 139 2.67 8.63 8.83
CA ALA A 139 2.56 7.82 7.61
C ALA A 139 1.11 7.64 7.12
N ALA A 140 0.16 7.39 8.04
CA ALA A 140 -1.22 7.07 7.69
C ALA A 140 -1.92 8.16 6.87
N PRO A 141 -1.86 9.47 7.21
CA PRO A 141 -2.48 10.51 6.38
C PRO A 141 -1.83 10.62 5.00
N VAL A 142 -0.51 10.46 4.89
CA VAL A 142 0.19 10.43 3.60
C VAL A 142 -0.27 9.26 2.75
N ALA A 143 -0.30 8.05 3.33
CA ALA A 143 -0.73 6.83 2.66
C ALA A 143 -2.17 6.94 2.12
N LEU A 144 -3.11 7.39 2.95
CA LEU A 144 -4.52 7.52 2.56
C LEU A 144 -4.73 8.60 1.50
N ALA A 145 -4.11 9.77 1.66
CA ALA A 145 -4.25 10.88 0.72
C ALA A 145 -3.68 10.52 -0.66
N SER A 146 -2.44 9.99 -0.72
CA SER A 146 -1.80 9.60 -1.97
C SER A 146 -2.53 8.44 -2.66
N THR A 147 -3.04 7.46 -1.90
CA THR A 147 -3.86 6.37 -2.46
C THR A 147 -5.16 6.91 -3.04
N ALA A 148 -5.85 7.82 -2.36
CA ALA A 148 -7.10 8.42 -2.85
C ALA A 148 -6.88 9.21 -4.14
N GLU A 149 -5.82 10.02 -4.20
CA GLU A 149 -5.47 10.79 -5.39
C GLU A 149 -5.09 9.88 -6.57
N ALA A 150 -4.22 8.89 -6.35
CA ALA A 150 -3.83 7.93 -7.37
C ALA A 150 -5.04 7.12 -7.89
N LEU A 151 -5.92 6.70 -6.97
CA LEU A 151 -7.12 5.94 -7.30
C LEU A 151 -8.07 6.76 -8.17
N THR A 152 -8.22 8.07 -7.92
CA THR A 152 -9.06 8.96 -8.73
C THR A 152 -8.63 8.95 -10.20
N ASN A 153 -7.32 8.90 -10.47
CA ASN A 153 -6.74 8.96 -11.80
C ASN A 153 -6.59 7.58 -12.48
N ALA A 154 -6.71 6.48 -11.73
CA ALA A 154 -6.60 5.13 -12.28
C ALA A 154 -7.77 4.79 -13.22
N LYS A 155 -7.53 4.01 -14.26
CA LYS A 155 -8.54 3.56 -15.23
C LYS A 155 -9.18 2.24 -14.83
N HIS A 156 -8.38 1.31 -14.32
CA HIS A 156 -8.77 -0.07 -14.02
C HIS A 156 -8.90 -0.32 -12.52
N VAL A 157 -7.96 0.22 -11.72
CA VAL A 157 -7.98 0.06 -10.27
C VAL A 157 -9.18 0.82 -9.70
N THR A 158 -10.03 0.10 -8.99
CA THR A 158 -11.25 0.63 -8.35
C THR A 158 -11.30 0.40 -6.84
N HIS A 159 -10.44 -0.49 -6.33
CA HIS A 159 -10.48 -0.94 -4.95
C HIS A 159 -9.06 -1.05 -4.37
N CYS A 160 -8.80 -0.33 -3.30
CA CYS A 160 -7.58 -0.46 -2.50
C CYS A 160 -7.93 -0.84 -1.06
N ARG A 161 -7.15 -1.73 -0.45
CA ARG A 161 -7.30 -2.13 0.94
C ARG A 161 -6.01 -1.88 1.70
N PHE A 162 -6.08 -1.29 2.89
CA PHE A 162 -4.99 -1.26 3.84
C PHE A 162 -5.16 -2.42 4.82
N ILE A 163 -4.28 -3.41 4.74
CA ILE A 163 -4.26 -4.59 5.59
C ILE A 163 -3.22 -4.39 6.67
N LEU A 164 -3.69 -4.10 7.86
CA LEU A 164 -2.86 -3.61 8.96
C LEU A 164 -2.66 -4.71 10.01
N PHE A 165 -1.42 -4.90 10.43
CA PHE A 165 -1.02 -6.06 11.22
C PHE A 165 -1.49 -5.98 12.67
N ASP A 166 -1.60 -4.78 13.25
CA ASP A 166 -1.96 -4.58 14.65
C ASP A 166 -3.01 -3.48 14.85
N ILE A 167 -3.68 -3.52 16.00
CA ILE A 167 -4.78 -2.60 16.32
C ILE A 167 -4.33 -1.13 16.49
N ALA A 168 -3.09 -0.89 16.89
CA ALA A 168 -2.58 0.48 17.01
C ALA A 168 -2.44 1.13 15.64
N THR A 169 -1.93 0.38 14.67
CA THR A 169 -1.85 0.80 13.26
C THR A 169 -3.24 1.01 12.66
N VAL A 170 -4.20 0.10 12.91
CA VAL A 170 -5.61 0.27 12.47
C VAL A 170 -6.17 1.59 12.97
N ARG A 171 -6.07 1.85 14.28
CA ARG A 171 -6.57 3.08 14.89
C ARG A 171 -5.91 4.35 14.35
N ALA A 172 -4.62 4.29 14.01
CA ALA A 172 -3.92 5.42 13.41
C ALA A 172 -4.48 5.75 12.00
N PHE A 173 -4.71 4.72 11.18
CA PHE A 173 -5.31 4.89 9.86
C PHE A 173 -6.76 5.37 9.93
N GLU A 174 -7.58 4.84 10.84
CA GLU A 174 -8.96 5.28 11.03
C GLU A 174 -9.04 6.76 11.46
N ARG A 175 -8.18 7.18 12.42
CA ARG A 175 -8.09 8.60 12.82
C ARG A 175 -7.66 9.50 11.66
N ALA A 176 -6.70 9.05 10.85
CA ALA A 176 -6.27 9.79 9.67
C ALA A 176 -7.41 9.94 8.66
N ALA A 177 -8.18 8.87 8.41
CA ALA A 177 -9.34 8.90 7.53
C ALA A 177 -10.42 9.88 8.02
N GLN A 178 -10.75 9.85 9.33
CA GLN A 178 -11.70 10.78 9.95
C GLN A 178 -11.26 12.24 9.78
N LYS A 179 -9.97 12.52 10.02
CA LYS A 179 -9.41 13.86 9.84
C LYS A 179 -9.47 14.31 8.37
N LEU A 180 -9.10 13.46 7.42
CA LEU A 180 -9.15 13.78 5.99
C LEU A 180 -10.58 14.02 5.52
N SER A 181 -11.55 13.21 5.97
CA SER A 181 -12.97 13.38 5.65
C SER A 181 -13.55 14.68 6.20
N SER A 182 -13.13 15.13 7.40
CA SER A 182 -13.61 16.37 8.02
C SER A 182 -13.01 17.64 7.40
N THR A 183 -11.83 17.55 6.82
CA THR A 183 -11.13 18.71 6.23
C THR A 183 -11.60 19.07 4.83
N ASN A 184 -12.60 18.44 4.27
CA ASN A 184 -13.34 18.69 2.98
C ASN A 184 -12.76 19.75 1.98
N SER A 185 -11.45 20.07 2.06
CA SER A 185 -10.84 21.27 1.51
C SER A 185 -9.59 21.02 0.69
N SER A 186 -9.28 19.78 0.31
CA SER A 186 -8.21 19.61 -0.69
C SER A 186 -8.85 19.55 -2.08
N PRO A 187 -8.59 20.52 -2.95
CA PRO A 187 -9.00 20.45 -4.35
C PRO A 187 -8.39 19.25 -5.09
N LEU A 188 -7.40 18.57 -4.47
CA LEU A 188 -6.69 17.43 -5.02
C LEU A 188 -7.36 16.09 -4.71
N ILE A 189 -8.29 16.02 -3.75
CA ILE A 189 -8.99 14.79 -3.38
C ILE A 189 -10.51 15.06 -3.44
N PRO A 190 -11.12 15.08 -4.63
CA PRO A 190 -12.56 15.23 -4.73
C PRO A 190 -13.23 14.00 -4.09
N SER A 191 -14.15 14.26 -3.17
CA SER A 191 -15.04 13.27 -2.55
C SER A 191 -14.40 12.18 -1.68
N PHE A 192 -13.42 12.49 -0.83
CA PHE A 192 -12.99 11.59 0.24
C PHE A 192 -14.07 11.55 1.34
N GLN A 193 -14.88 10.50 1.37
CA GLN A 193 -16.00 10.37 2.31
C GLN A 193 -15.96 9.01 2.99
N ILE A 194 -16.13 8.98 4.32
CA ILE A 194 -16.33 7.73 5.05
C ILE A 194 -17.72 7.20 4.72
N ASP A 195 -17.81 5.94 4.32
CA ASP A 195 -19.07 5.26 4.04
C ASP A 195 -19.86 5.08 5.36
N PRO A 196 -21.03 5.71 5.53
CA PRO A 196 -21.80 5.65 6.77
C PRO A 196 -22.29 4.23 7.11
N ASP A 197 -22.41 3.35 6.13
CA ASP A 197 -22.85 1.97 6.34
C ASP A 197 -21.70 1.03 6.74
N SER A 198 -20.44 1.48 6.62
CA SER A 198 -19.26 0.66 6.98
C SER A 198 -19.10 0.43 8.48
N GLU A 199 -19.71 1.25 9.34
CA GLU A 199 -19.66 1.10 10.81
C GLU A 199 -20.67 0.07 11.34
N LYS A 200 -21.71 -0.28 10.53
CA LYS A 200 -22.77 -1.24 10.93
C LYS A 200 -22.40 -2.69 10.66
N ALA A 201 -21.28 -2.97 9.98
CA ALA A 201 -20.89 -4.29 9.52
C ALA A 201 -19.82 -4.99 10.39
N SER A 202 -19.56 -4.50 11.62
CA SER A 202 -18.71 -5.23 12.57
C SER A 202 -19.60 -6.10 13.46
N PRO A 203 -19.43 -7.43 13.42
CA PRO A 203 -20.12 -8.35 14.33
C PRO A 203 -19.57 -8.26 15.75
#